data_72a88c4aff684cc30042f8b47949e8d3
#
_entry.id   72a88c4aff684cc30042f8b47949e8d3
#
_cell.length_a   1.000
_cell.length_b   1.000
_cell.length_c   1.000
_cell.angle_alpha   90.00
_cell.angle_beta   90.00
_cell.angle_gamma   90.00
#
_symmetry.space_group_name_H-M   'P 1'
#
loop_
_entity.id
_entity.type
_entity.pdbx_description
1 polymer ?
#
loop_
_entity_poly.entity_id
_entity_poly.type
_entity_poly.pdbx_seq_one_letter_code
_entity_poly.pdbx_strand_id
1 'polypeptide(L)'
;MKIWISYFYQVRNMEPNMIPFSTAMWDPKWFHNFEDQNKIFVDNRGVINGLRLPQLVFPKDAYDYLIEIDSACDKDCKLKPKVEHQIKQNKLNNNWQTFGCKFMDRYFDYLWDNVNYDDLICYFEKVANNFSKLNGIEDPEIVLLVHEAPSNPCSERQVLIHWFEEFGYKLEEWNPYE
;
A
#
# COMPACT_ATOMS: atom_id res chain seq x y z
N MET A 1 -16.50 5.47 5.39
CA MET A 1 -15.35 4.58 5.64
C MET A 1 -14.09 5.31 5.25
N LYS A 2 -13.07 5.31 6.09
CA LYS A 2 -11.76 5.92 5.78
C LYS A 2 -10.80 4.85 5.27
N ILE A 3 -9.98 5.23 4.28
CA ILE A 3 -8.93 4.38 3.72
C ILE A 3 -7.62 5.11 3.88
N TRP A 4 -6.64 4.42 4.43
CA TRP A 4 -5.29 4.91 4.67
C TRP A 4 -4.28 4.13 3.86
N ILE A 5 -3.09 4.68 3.70
CA ILE A 5 -1.92 3.93 3.28
C ILE A 5 -0.87 3.96 4.39
N SER A 6 -0.18 2.85 4.58
CA SER A 6 0.89 2.73 5.55
C SER A 6 1.88 1.64 5.11
N TYR A 7 2.74 1.17 6.00
CA TYR A 7 3.70 0.12 5.71
C TYR A 7 3.76 -0.90 6.84
N PHE A 8 4.23 -2.11 6.54
CA PHE A 8 4.16 -3.24 7.47
C PHE A 8 4.76 -2.97 8.85
N TYR A 9 5.78 -2.13 8.97
CA TYR A 9 6.37 -1.79 10.26
C TYR A 9 5.36 -1.15 11.22
N GLN A 10 4.38 -0.40 10.69
CA GLN A 10 3.37 0.29 11.48
C GLN A 10 2.18 -0.58 11.89
N VAL A 11 2.00 -1.76 11.29
CA VAL A 11 0.85 -2.64 11.59
C VAL A 11 0.72 -2.92 13.09
N ARG A 12 1.83 -3.08 13.79
CA ARG A 12 1.84 -3.37 15.23
C ARG A 12 1.37 -2.21 16.12
N ASN A 13 1.30 -1.02 15.55
CA ASN A 13 0.83 0.19 16.24
C ASN A 13 -0.63 0.52 15.91
N MET A 14 -1.28 -0.27 15.04
CA MET A 14 -2.64 -0.01 14.58
C MET A 14 -3.68 -0.19 15.68
N GLU A 15 -4.71 0.64 15.61
CA GLU A 15 -5.86 0.58 16.49
C GLU A 15 -6.77 -0.62 16.14
N PRO A 16 -7.59 -1.12 17.09
CA PRO A 16 -8.44 -2.30 16.86
C PRO A 16 -9.51 -2.15 15.77
N ASN A 17 -9.86 -0.92 15.40
CA ASN A 17 -10.80 -0.63 14.31
C ASN A 17 -10.13 -0.58 12.92
N MET A 18 -8.82 -0.72 12.84
CA MET A 18 -8.07 -0.69 11.59
C MET A 18 -7.91 -2.08 11.01
N ILE A 19 -8.26 -2.24 9.75
CA ILE A 19 -8.18 -3.50 9.01
C ILE A 19 -7.00 -3.41 8.04
N PRO A 20 -5.87 -4.08 8.33
CA PRO A 20 -4.71 -4.05 7.45
C PRO A 20 -4.95 -4.88 6.18
N PHE A 21 -4.63 -4.30 5.03
CA PHE A 21 -4.66 -4.96 3.72
C PHE A 21 -3.28 -4.95 3.07
N SER A 22 -2.67 -6.12 2.93
CA SER A 22 -1.43 -6.25 2.19
C SER A 22 -1.66 -6.05 0.70
N THR A 23 -0.93 -5.11 0.11
CA THR A 23 -0.82 -4.91 -1.34
C THR A 23 0.51 -5.45 -1.89
N ALA A 24 1.33 -6.01 -1.03
CA ALA A 24 2.66 -6.51 -1.38
C ALA A 24 2.62 -7.87 -2.07
N MET A 25 3.61 -8.14 -2.92
CA MET A 25 3.78 -9.46 -3.55
C MET A 25 4.11 -10.52 -2.50
N TRP A 26 4.90 -10.20 -1.50
CA TRP A 26 5.27 -11.06 -0.39
C TRP A 26 5.07 -10.35 0.93
N ASP A 27 4.34 -10.99 1.84
CA ASP A 27 4.15 -10.48 3.17
C ASP A 27 5.39 -10.79 4.06
N PRO A 28 5.67 -9.94 5.06
CA PRO A 28 6.63 -10.30 6.09
C PRO A 28 6.25 -11.62 6.77
N LYS A 29 7.24 -12.44 7.13
CA LYS A 29 7.00 -13.78 7.74
C LYS A 29 6.16 -13.77 9.01
N TRP A 30 6.13 -12.64 9.71
CA TRP A 30 5.36 -12.47 10.94
C TRP A 30 3.93 -11.99 10.71
N PHE A 31 3.62 -11.51 9.48
CA PHE A 31 2.29 -11.03 9.12
C PHE A 31 1.47 -12.21 8.59
N HIS A 32 0.32 -12.47 9.20
CA HIS A 32 -0.54 -13.59 8.86
C HIS A 32 -1.77 -13.09 8.11
N ASN A 33 -2.08 -13.73 6.99
CA ASN A 33 -3.35 -13.51 6.32
C ASN A 33 -4.49 -14.10 7.15
N PHE A 34 -5.62 -13.42 7.16
CA PHE A 34 -6.85 -13.99 7.71
C PHE A 34 -7.27 -15.20 6.87
N GLU A 35 -7.24 -16.37 7.42
CA GLU A 35 -7.96 -17.53 6.87
C GLU A 35 -9.45 -17.41 7.17
N ASP A 36 -9.79 -16.95 8.39
CA ASP A 36 -11.13 -16.55 8.80
C ASP A 36 -11.16 -15.02 8.97
N GLN A 37 -11.69 -14.31 8.03
CA GLN A 37 -11.73 -12.85 7.87
C GLN A 37 -12.20 -12.02 9.09
N ASN A 38 -12.10 -12.54 10.31
CA ASN A 38 -13.01 -12.16 11.36
C ASN A 38 -12.35 -11.63 12.62
N LYS A 39 -11.01 -11.70 12.74
CA LYS A 39 -10.34 -11.21 13.96
C LYS A 39 -8.98 -10.59 13.66
N ILE A 40 -8.75 -9.46 14.29
CA ILE A 40 -7.40 -8.92 14.45
C ILE A 40 -6.70 -9.76 15.53
N PHE A 41 -5.60 -10.38 15.18
CA PHE A 41 -4.71 -11.05 16.11
C PHE A 41 -3.61 -10.11 16.54
N VAL A 42 -3.30 -10.15 17.83
CA VAL A 42 -2.19 -9.42 18.41
C VAL A 42 -1.25 -10.38 19.13
N ASP A 43 0.05 -10.12 19.05
CA ASP A 43 1.05 -10.74 19.93
C ASP A 43 1.50 -9.70 20.98
N ASN A 44 2.55 -10.00 21.73
CA ASN A 44 3.12 -9.09 22.73
C ASN A 44 3.73 -7.80 22.14
N ARG A 45 3.76 -7.65 20.83
CA ARG A 45 4.29 -6.51 20.09
C ARG A 45 3.23 -5.74 19.30
N GLY A 46 1.99 -6.21 19.27
CA GLY A 46 0.88 -5.56 18.58
C GLY A 46 0.23 -6.40 17.47
N VAL A 47 -0.49 -5.78 16.56
CA VAL A 47 -1.22 -6.42 15.47
C VAL A 47 -0.26 -7.19 14.53
N ILE A 48 -0.63 -8.43 14.16
CA ILE A 48 0.21 -9.33 13.36
C ILE A 48 -0.48 -9.93 12.14
N ASN A 49 -1.72 -9.55 11.86
CA ASN A 49 -2.46 -10.11 10.74
C ASN A 49 -3.27 -9.07 9.98
N GLY A 50 -3.75 -9.48 8.82
CA GLY A 50 -4.65 -8.69 7.98
C GLY A 50 -5.08 -9.48 6.75
N LEU A 51 -5.76 -8.82 5.84
CA LEU A 51 -6.20 -9.37 4.58
C LEU A 51 -5.15 -9.15 3.50
N ARG A 52 -5.16 -10.00 2.49
CA ARG A 52 -4.39 -9.77 1.26
C ARG A 52 -5.31 -9.22 0.18
N LEU A 53 -4.80 -8.28 -0.59
CA LEU A 53 -5.54 -7.63 -1.68
C LEU A 53 -4.84 -7.89 -3.03
N PRO A 54 -5.08 -9.07 -3.63
CA PRO A 54 -4.37 -9.49 -4.84
C PRO A 54 -4.55 -8.53 -6.02
N GLN A 55 -5.67 -7.80 -6.07
CA GLN A 55 -5.97 -6.85 -7.13
C GLN A 55 -4.98 -5.68 -7.18
N LEU A 56 -4.44 -5.29 -6.01
CA LEU A 56 -3.46 -4.21 -5.90
C LEU A 56 -2.02 -4.72 -5.82
N VAL A 57 -1.81 -6.03 -5.91
CA VAL A 57 -0.46 -6.60 -5.97
C VAL A 57 0.09 -6.42 -7.38
N PHE A 58 1.33 -5.96 -7.46
CA PHE A 58 2.03 -5.87 -8.73
C PHE A 58 2.11 -7.25 -9.40
N PRO A 59 1.73 -7.41 -10.67
CA PRO A 59 1.66 -8.71 -11.31
C PRO A 59 3.04 -9.34 -11.51
N LYS A 60 3.12 -10.67 -11.42
CA LYS A 60 4.37 -11.43 -11.45
C LYS A 60 5.17 -11.24 -12.75
N ASP A 61 4.50 -11.16 -13.89
CA ASP A 61 5.11 -10.90 -15.20
C ASP A 61 5.75 -9.50 -15.28
N ALA A 62 5.17 -8.55 -14.59
CA ALA A 62 5.77 -7.24 -14.43
C ALA A 62 6.95 -7.26 -13.44
N TYR A 63 6.98 -8.22 -12.51
CA TYR A 63 8.11 -8.46 -11.62
C TYR A 63 9.33 -9.07 -12.34
N ASP A 64 9.11 -9.98 -13.27
CA ASP A 64 10.19 -10.51 -14.11
C ASP A 64 10.84 -9.40 -14.95
N TYR A 65 10.04 -8.43 -15.42
CA TYR A 65 10.53 -7.20 -16.03
C TYR A 65 11.27 -6.27 -15.04
N LEU A 66 10.89 -6.29 -13.76
CA LEU A 66 11.63 -5.58 -12.70
C LEU A 66 13.02 -6.16 -12.47
N ILE A 67 13.20 -7.48 -12.51
CA ILE A 67 14.51 -8.10 -12.37
C ILE A 67 15.43 -7.63 -13.49
N GLU A 68 14.91 -7.46 -14.72
CA GLU A 68 15.66 -6.86 -15.82
C GLU A 68 15.96 -5.38 -15.60
N ILE A 69 15.00 -4.61 -15.06
CA ILE A 69 15.19 -3.20 -14.73
C ILE A 69 16.01 -3.02 -13.44
N ASP A 70 15.80 -3.85 -12.42
CA ASP A 70 16.51 -3.74 -11.14
C ASP A 70 17.99 -4.06 -11.31
N SER A 71 18.34 -4.98 -12.20
CA SER A 71 19.74 -5.15 -12.62
C SER A 71 20.31 -3.92 -13.33
N ALA A 72 19.47 -3.10 -13.96
CA ALA A 72 19.83 -1.83 -14.58
C ALA A 72 19.69 -0.65 -13.61
N CYS A 73 18.66 -0.65 -12.72
CA CYS A 73 18.44 0.41 -11.74
C CYS A 73 19.43 0.37 -10.57
N ASP A 74 19.82 -0.79 -10.07
CA ASP A 74 20.78 -0.89 -8.97
C ASP A 74 22.19 -0.47 -9.37
N LYS A 75 22.56 -0.63 -10.63
CA LYS A 75 23.88 -0.25 -11.14
C LYS A 75 23.97 1.16 -11.70
N ASP A 76 22.88 1.69 -12.24
CA ASP A 76 22.85 2.95 -13.00
C ASP A 76 21.69 3.91 -12.67
N CYS A 77 20.90 3.67 -11.61
CA CYS A 77 19.84 4.61 -11.23
C CYS A 77 20.42 5.92 -10.69
N LYS A 78 20.91 6.75 -11.62
CA LYS A 78 21.35 8.13 -11.37
C LYS A 78 20.22 9.03 -10.83
N LEU A 79 18.98 8.52 -10.83
CA LEU A 79 17.79 9.23 -10.36
C LEU A 79 17.63 9.12 -8.85
N LYS A 80 17.95 7.97 -8.23
CA LYS A 80 17.74 7.72 -6.80
C LYS A 80 18.33 8.81 -5.89
N PRO A 81 19.60 9.22 -6.01
CA PRO A 81 20.15 10.31 -5.20
C PRO A 81 19.53 11.68 -5.49
N LYS A 82 19.14 11.95 -6.76
CA LYS A 82 18.48 13.20 -7.13
C LYS A 82 17.07 13.28 -6.56
N VAL A 83 16.33 12.18 -6.62
CA VAL A 83 14.97 12.06 -6.10
C VAL A 83 14.98 12.20 -4.58
N GLU A 84 15.82 11.48 -3.86
CA GLU A 84 15.98 11.60 -2.41
C GLU A 84 16.34 13.03 -1.99
N HIS A 85 17.25 13.67 -2.73
CA HIS A 85 17.64 15.05 -2.46
C HIS A 85 16.50 16.04 -2.69
N GLN A 86 15.70 15.83 -3.73
CA GLN A 86 14.58 16.69 -4.07
C GLN A 86 13.40 16.50 -3.13
N ILE A 87 13.13 15.27 -2.67
CA ILE A 87 12.13 14.98 -1.63
C ILE A 87 12.54 15.64 -0.32
N LYS A 88 13.78 15.48 0.11
CA LYS A 88 14.32 16.14 1.31
C LYS A 88 14.26 17.66 1.23
N GLN A 89 14.26 18.24 0.04
CA GLN A 89 14.13 19.69 -0.15
C GLN A 89 12.67 20.15 -0.33
N ASN A 90 11.66 19.27 -0.14
CA ASN A 90 10.24 19.54 -0.43
C ASN A 90 10.01 20.11 -1.84
N LYS A 91 10.89 19.83 -2.80
CA LYS A 91 10.80 20.33 -4.17
C LYS A 91 10.01 19.44 -5.11
N LEU A 92 9.68 18.24 -4.65
CA LEU A 92 8.89 17.28 -5.40
C LEU A 92 7.67 16.89 -4.57
N ASN A 93 6.51 17.09 -5.15
CA ASN A 93 5.23 16.61 -4.64
C ASN A 93 5.12 15.10 -4.89
N ASN A 94 5.97 14.27 -4.32
CA ASN A 94 5.92 12.80 -4.39
C ASN A 94 5.39 12.18 -5.70
N ASN A 95 5.48 12.90 -6.80
CA ASN A 95 4.97 12.49 -8.09
C ASN A 95 6.08 11.76 -8.87
N TRP A 96 6.00 10.41 -8.91
CA TRP A 96 6.96 9.56 -9.62
C TRP A 96 7.04 9.89 -11.12
N GLN A 97 5.97 10.41 -11.72
CA GLN A 97 5.92 10.80 -13.14
C GLN A 97 7.00 11.81 -13.47
N THR A 98 7.38 12.66 -12.51
CA THR A 98 8.48 13.63 -12.70
C THR A 98 9.86 12.96 -12.74
N PHE A 99 9.97 11.68 -12.34
CA PHE A 99 11.23 10.93 -12.33
C PHE A 99 11.40 10.01 -13.54
N GLY A 100 10.32 9.75 -14.28
CA GLY A 100 10.32 8.81 -15.39
C GLY A 100 10.61 7.37 -14.95
N CYS A 101 10.10 6.96 -13.78
CA CYS A 101 10.25 5.61 -13.28
C CYS A 101 9.31 4.65 -14.04
N LYS A 102 9.86 3.91 -14.98
CA LYS A 102 9.10 2.96 -15.81
C LYS A 102 8.39 1.86 -15.02
N PHE A 103 8.91 1.50 -13.85
CA PHE A 103 8.25 0.55 -12.96
C PHE A 103 6.94 1.11 -12.43
N MET A 104 6.97 2.34 -11.92
CA MET A 104 5.77 2.98 -11.39
C MET A 104 4.76 3.29 -12.47
N ASP A 105 5.20 3.73 -13.66
CA ASP A 105 4.33 3.93 -14.81
C ASP A 105 3.59 2.63 -15.15
N ARG A 106 4.31 1.50 -15.21
CA ARG A 106 3.72 0.21 -15.53
C ARG A 106 2.76 -0.32 -14.44
N TYR A 107 3.05 -0.04 -13.19
CA TYR A 107 2.14 -0.39 -12.10
C TYR A 107 0.86 0.46 -12.15
N PHE A 108 0.98 1.74 -12.46
CA PHE A 108 -0.17 2.60 -12.66
C PHE A 108 -1.04 2.13 -13.83
N ASP A 109 -0.44 1.82 -14.98
CA ASP A 109 -1.14 1.27 -16.15
C ASP A 109 -1.85 -0.04 -15.79
N TYR A 110 -1.18 -0.92 -15.04
CA TYR A 110 -1.81 -2.16 -14.58
C TYR A 110 -3.04 -1.90 -13.72
N LEU A 111 -2.96 -1.00 -12.74
CA LEU A 111 -4.11 -0.66 -11.90
C LEU A 111 -5.24 -0.08 -12.74
N TRP A 112 -4.91 0.79 -13.69
CA TRP A 112 -5.88 1.44 -14.57
C TRP A 112 -6.61 0.44 -15.46
N ASP A 113 -5.90 -0.53 -16.00
CA ASP A 113 -6.46 -1.50 -16.94
C ASP A 113 -7.19 -2.68 -16.26
N ASN A 114 -6.83 -3.00 -15.01
CA ASN A 114 -7.26 -4.26 -14.39
C ASN A 114 -8.05 -4.08 -13.09
N VAL A 115 -8.06 -2.91 -12.48
CA VAL A 115 -8.76 -2.69 -11.21
C VAL A 115 -9.95 -1.76 -11.40
N ASN A 116 -11.14 -2.26 -11.14
CA ASN A 116 -12.32 -1.43 -11.09
C ASN A 116 -12.41 -0.76 -9.70
N TYR A 117 -12.38 0.57 -9.67
CA TYR A 117 -12.40 1.35 -8.43
C TYR A 117 -13.68 1.13 -7.62
N ASP A 118 -14.85 1.16 -8.27
CA ASP A 118 -16.13 1.02 -7.58
C ASP A 118 -16.29 -0.38 -6.96
N ASP A 119 -15.85 -1.41 -7.67
CA ASP A 119 -15.84 -2.79 -7.16
C ASP A 119 -14.89 -2.93 -5.96
N LEU A 120 -13.75 -2.26 -6.00
CA LEU A 120 -12.79 -2.24 -4.90
C LEU A 120 -13.38 -1.56 -3.66
N ILE A 121 -14.04 -0.42 -3.83
CA ILE A 121 -14.71 0.29 -2.72
C ILE A 121 -15.85 -0.54 -2.16
N CYS A 122 -16.70 -1.12 -3.00
CA CYS A 122 -17.74 -2.06 -2.57
C CYS A 122 -17.17 -3.25 -1.75
N TYR A 123 -16.03 -3.78 -2.16
CA TYR A 123 -15.36 -4.84 -1.44
C TYR A 123 -14.90 -4.38 -0.06
N PHE A 124 -14.28 -3.20 0.04
CA PHE A 124 -13.86 -2.63 1.32
C PHE A 124 -15.05 -2.39 2.26
N GLU A 125 -16.12 -1.82 1.75
CA GLU A 125 -17.35 -1.61 2.54
C GLU A 125 -17.93 -2.93 3.06
N LYS A 126 -17.96 -3.97 2.24
CA LYS A 126 -18.42 -5.29 2.63
C LYS A 126 -17.55 -5.88 3.74
N VAL A 127 -16.22 -5.79 3.62
CA VAL A 127 -15.28 -6.26 4.64
C VAL A 127 -15.44 -5.47 5.92
N ALA A 128 -15.48 -4.15 5.85
CA ALA A 128 -15.65 -3.27 6.99
C ALA A 128 -16.95 -3.58 7.75
N ASN A 129 -18.07 -3.72 7.04
CA ASN A 129 -19.37 -4.05 7.62
C ASN A 129 -19.37 -5.44 8.29
N ASN A 130 -18.73 -6.44 7.69
CA ASN A 130 -18.61 -7.76 8.28
C ASN A 130 -17.73 -7.73 9.53
N PHE A 131 -16.61 -7.05 9.47
CA PHE A 131 -15.69 -6.87 10.58
C PHE A 131 -16.37 -6.18 11.76
N SER A 132 -17.11 -5.10 11.50
CA SER A 132 -17.92 -4.39 12.50
C SER A 132 -18.92 -5.33 13.20
N LYS A 133 -19.70 -6.08 12.42
CA LYS A 133 -20.72 -7.01 12.94
C LYS A 133 -20.13 -8.12 13.81
N LEU A 134 -18.98 -8.67 13.39
CA LEU A 134 -18.37 -9.82 14.04
C LEU A 134 -17.62 -9.46 15.33
N ASN A 135 -17.06 -8.25 15.38
CA ASN A 135 -16.21 -7.82 16.47
C ASN A 135 -16.87 -6.77 17.38
N GLY A 136 -18.05 -6.25 17.02
CA GLY A 136 -18.70 -5.16 17.75
C GLY A 136 -17.91 -3.85 17.70
N ILE A 137 -17.14 -3.65 16.62
CA ILE A 137 -16.29 -2.47 16.44
C ILE A 137 -17.05 -1.45 15.56
N GLU A 138 -17.14 -0.23 16.04
CA GLU A 138 -17.71 0.88 15.30
C GLU A 138 -16.66 1.52 14.38
N ASP A 139 -17.12 2.06 13.25
CA ASP A 139 -16.30 2.82 12.30
C ASP A 139 -14.97 2.15 11.89
N PRO A 140 -15.00 0.92 11.34
CA PRO A 140 -13.78 0.28 10.88
C PRO A 140 -13.14 1.05 9.72
N GLU A 141 -11.81 1.11 9.74
CA GLU A 141 -10.98 1.80 8.76
C GLU A 141 -10.11 0.82 7.99
N ILE A 142 -9.89 1.07 6.71
CA ILE A 142 -9.04 0.24 5.85
C ILE A 142 -7.63 0.84 5.84
N VAL A 143 -6.61 -0.01 5.95
CA VAL A 143 -5.21 0.42 5.84
C VAL A 143 -4.49 -0.42 4.79
N LEU A 144 -4.14 0.20 3.67
CA LEU A 144 -3.34 -0.42 2.62
C LEU A 144 -1.88 -0.48 3.05
N LEU A 145 -1.26 -1.65 2.95
CA LEU A 145 0.12 -1.89 3.40
C LEU A 145 1.06 -2.10 2.23
N VAL A 146 2.12 -1.30 2.18
CA VAL A 146 3.28 -1.50 1.30
C VAL A 146 4.52 -1.87 2.13
N HIS A 147 5.61 -2.29 1.49
CA HIS A 147 6.84 -2.62 2.21
C HIS A 147 7.63 -1.40 2.66
N GLU A 148 7.70 -0.39 1.79
CA GLU A 148 8.59 0.74 1.96
C GLU A 148 8.02 1.79 2.89
N ALA A 149 8.90 2.40 3.69
CA ALA A 149 8.59 3.58 4.47
C ALA A 149 8.33 4.80 3.56
N PRO A 150 7.59 5.82 4.04
CA PRO A 150 7.28 7.03 3.26
C PRO A 150 8.49 7.77 2.71
N SER A 151 9.65 7.61 3.34
CA SER A 151 10.91 8.20 2.88
C SER A 151 11.51 7.56 1.64
N ASN A 152 11.02 6.38 1.22
CA ASN A 152 11.49 5.73 0.00
C ASN A 152 10.76 6.31 -1.22
N PRO A 153 11.46 6.97 -2.15
CA PRO A 153 10.85 7.56 -3.34
C PRO A 153 10.42 6.51 -4.37
N CYS A 154 11.01 5.30 -4.31
CA CYS A 154 10.73 4.21 -5.24
C CYS A 154 9.75 3.21 -4.58
N SER A 155 8.56 3.67 -4.24
CA SER A 155 7.54 2.87 -3.56
C SER A 155 6.24 2.84 -4.34
N GLU A 156 5.61 1.67 -4.38
CA GLU A 156 4.26 1.44 -4.89
C GLU A 156 3.22 2.38 -4.24
N ARG A 157 3.52 2.85 -3.04
CA ARG A 157 2.73 3.83 -2.28
C ARG A 157 2.31 5.03 -3.12
N GLN A 158 3.25 5.63 -3.83
CA GLN A 158 2.98 6.84 -4.61
C GLN A 158 2.01 6.56 -5.77
N VAL A 159 2.13 5.39 -6.37
CA VAL A 159 1.23 4.95 -7.44
C VAL A 159 -0.17 4.76 -6.90
N LEU A 160 -0.32 4.10 -5.75
CA LEU A 160 -1.63 3.91 -5.11
C LEU A 160 -2.26 5.25 -4.73
N ILE A 161 -1.51 6.16 -4.11
CA ILE A 161 -2.01 7.51 -3.78
C ILE A 161 -2.55 8.20 -5.02
N HIS A 162 -1.76 8.24 -6.09
CA HIS A 162 -2.17 8.92 -7.32
C HIS A 162 -3.35 8.22 -8.01
N TRP A 163 -3.36 6.89 -8.04
CA TRP A 163 -4.47 6.14 -8.62
C TRP A 163 -5.80 6.42 -7.89
N PHE A 164 -5.79 6.50 -6.55
CA PHE A 164 -6.98 6.89 -5.79
C PHE A 164 -7.38 8.35 -6.04
N GLU A 165 -6.41 9.26 -6.22
CA GLU A 165 -6.65 10.66 -6.54
C GLU A 165 -7.38 10.84 -7.88
N GLU A 166 -7.12 10.00 -8.88
CA GLU A 166 -7.82 10.03 -10.17
C GLU A 166 -9.34 9.78 -10.03
N PHE A 167 -9.75 9.09 -8.96
CA PHE A 167 -11.15 8.88 -8.60
C PHE A 167 -11.66 9.87 -7.54
N GLY A 168 -10.89 10.90 -7.24
CA GLY A 168 -11.26 11.96 -6.30
C GLY A 168 -11.13 11.58 -4.83
N TYR A 169 -10.45 10.47 -4.50
CA TYR A 169 -10.18 10.06 -3.13
C TYR A 169 -8.74 10.39 -2.71
N LYS A 170 -8.61 11.23 -1.67
CA LYS A 170 -7.30 11.54 -1.11
C LYS A 170 -6.86 10.44 -0.14
N LEU A 171 -5.99 9.56 -0.59
CA LEU A 171 -5.40 8.51 0.22
C LEU A 171 -4.29 9.12 1.09
N GLU A 172 -4.50 9.16 2.40
CA GLU A 172 -3.57 9.77 3.36
C GLU A 172 -2.68 8.71 4.02
N GLU A 173 -1.45 9.10 4.37
CA GLU A 173 -0.55 8.26 5.15
C GLU A 173 -1.05 8.13 6.57
N TRP A 174 -1.17 6.88 7.06
CA TRP A 174 -1.39 6.63 8.46
C TRP A 174 -0.06 6.48 9.21
N ASN A 175 0.13 7.31 10.22
CA ASN A 175 1.29 7.31 11.08
C ASN A 175 0.86 7.53 12.54
N PRO A 176 1.15 6.59 13.47
CA PRO A 176 0.71 6.70 14.85
C PRO A 176 1.40 7.81 15.66
N TYR A 177 2.37 8.50 15.05
CA TYR A 177 3.14 9.55 15.68
C TYR A 177 2.80 10.96 15.17
N GLU A 178 1.81 11.07 14.32
CA GLU A 178 1.21 12.33 13.84
C GLU A 178 -0.20 12.51 14.41
#